data_1652f493f27411dc05d3cf524968b17e
#
_entry.id   1652f493f27411dc05d3cf524968b17e
#
_cell.length_a   1.000
_cell.length_b   1.000
_cell.length_c   1.000
_cell.angle_alpha   90.00
_cell.angle_beta   90.00
_cell.angle_gamma   90.00
#
_symmetry.space_group_name_H-M   'P 1'
#
loop_
_entity.id
_entity.type
_entity.pdbx_description
1 polymer ?
#
loop_
_entity_poly.entity_id
_entity_poly.type
_entity_poly.pdbx_seq_one_letter_code
_entity_poly.pdbx_strand_id
1 'polypeptide(L)'
;MKSVLTLLASAALVLGGLSGCANMNETQQGTASGAGIGALAGAAIGALTNGSRGAIAGAAIGGAAGAGGGYLWSKKMQEQKQAMEKATAGTGIAVSQTADNQLKLAIPSDVSFDVGRSAIKSNFAAVLNQFAASLNQNPGTNITIIGYTDSTGSDAINNPLSV
;
A
#
# COMPACT_ATOMS: atom_id res chain seq x y z
N MET A 1 27.38 -9.73 36.36
CA MET A 1 27.63 -10.45 35.10
C MET A 1 26.35 -10.99 34.43
N LYS A 2 25.36 -11.50 35.19
CA LYS A 2 24.08 -12.01 34.61
C LYS A 2 23.23 -10.93 33.91
N SER A 3 23.22 -9.70 34.43
CA SER A 3 22.43 -8.59 33.86
C SER A 3 23.01 -8.05 32.57
N VAL A 4 24.31 -8.10 32.34
CA VAL A 4 24.97 -7.66 31.12
C VAL A 4 24.74 -8.68 30.00
N LEU A 5 24.74 -9.96 30.35
CA LEU A 5 24.49 -11.04 29.38
C LEU A 5 23.05 -11.03 28.85
N THR A 6 22.07 -10.70 29.71
CA THR A 6 20.65 -10.54 29.30
C THR A 6 20.44 -9.30 28.42
N LEU A 7 21.14 -8.20 28.68
CA LEU A 7 21.08 -6.99 27.84
C LEU A 7 21.71 -7.21 26.45
N LEU A 8 22.81 -7.96 26.38
CA LEU A 8 23.45 -8.29 25.09
C LEU A 8 22.64 -9.28 24.27
N ALA A 9 21.97 -10.24 24.89
CA ALA A 9 21.10 -11.19 24.22
C ALA A 9 19.83 -10.51 23.64
N SER A 10 19.26 -9.52 24.35
CA SER A 10 18.09 -8.76 23.84
C SER A 10 18.45 -7.81 22.69
N ALA A 11 19.65 -7.22 22.72
CA ALA A 11 20.15 -6.36 21.64
C ALA A 11 20.42 -7.16 20.34
N ALA A 12 20.95 -8.38 20.48
CA ALA A 12 21.22 -9.25 19.33
C ALA A 12 19.93 -9.73 18.63
N LEU A 13 18.85 -9.96 19.39
CA LEU A 13 17.55 -10.33 18.82
C LEU A 13 16.90 -9.19 18.01
N VAL A 14 17.08 -7.95 18.42
CA VAL A 14 16.54 -6.78 17.72
C VAL A 14 17.31 -6.49 16.44
N LEU A 15 18.62 -6.66 16.43
CA LEU A 15 19.47 -6.44 15.26
C LEU A 15 19.33 -7.56 14.20
N GLY A 16 19.07 -8.80 14.61
CA GLY A 16 18.83 -9.92 13.69
C GLY A 16 17.50 -9.85 12.94
N GLY A 17 16.51 -9.14 13.49
CA GLY A 17 15.20 -8.98 12.86
C GLY A 17 15.16 -8.01 11.67
N LEU A 18 16.10 -7.07 11.59
CA LEU A 18 16.12 -6.04 10.54
C LEU A 18 16.72 -6.52 9.20
N SER A 19 17.56 -7.53 9.22
CA SER A 19 18.19 -8.06 7.99
C SER A 19 17.29 -9.05 7.20
N GLY A 20 16.21 -9.56 7.81
CA GLY A 20 15.28 -10.49 7.18
C GLY A 20 14.31 -9.86 6.18
N CYS A 21 14.11 -8.53 6.21
CA CYS A 21 13.10 -7.87 5.39
C CYS A 21 13.54 -7.58 3.94
N ALA A 22 14.84 -7.64 3.64
CA ALA A 22 15.38 -7.25 2.34
C ALA A 22 14.98 -8.18 1.18
N ASN A 23 14.63 -9.43 1.46
CA ASN A 23 14.24 -10.43 0.46
C ASN A 23 12.76 -10.88 0.58
N MET A 24 11.95 -10.14 1.32
CA MET A 24 10.53 -10.47 1.48
C MET A 24 9.73 -9.98 0.27
N ASN A 25 8.80 -10.81 -0.21
CA ASN A 25 7.79 -10.35 -1.17
C ASN A 25 6.78 -9.42 -0.48
N GLU A 26 5.99 -8.70 -1.27
CA GLU A 26 5.03 -7.69 -0.78
C GLU A 26 4.05 -8.24 0.26
N THR A 27 3.59 -9.49 0.10
CA THR A 27 2.71 -10.15 1.08
C THR A 27 3.43 -10.45 2.40
N GLN A 28 4.68 -10.88 2.33
CA GLN A 28 5.49 -11.13 3.52
C GLN A 28 5.82 -9.84 4.26
N GLN A 29 6.11 -8.76 3.53
CA GLN A 29 6.33 -7.44 4.12
C GLN A 29 5.07 -6.92 4.83
N GLY A 30 3.89 -7.02 4.19
CA GLY A 30 2.62 -6.64 4.79
C GLY A 30 2.30 -7.46 6.05
N THR A 31 2.56 -8.77 6.01
CA THR A 31 2.39 -9.65 7.17
C THR A 31 3.33 -9.28 8.31
N ALA A 32 4.62 -9.06 8.00
CA ALA A 32 5.63 -8.69 9.00
C ALA A 32 5.36 -7.31 9.61
N SER A 33 4.97 -6.33 8.80
CA SER A 33 4.61 -4.99 9.28
C SER A 33 3.35 -5.04 10.16
N GLY A 34 2.33 -5.77 9.75
CA GLY A 34 1.12 -5.99 10.54
C GLY A 34 1.41 -6.67 11.88
N ALA A 35 2.27 -7.72 11.87
CA ALA A 35 2.71 -8.39 13.09
C ALA A 35 3.46 -7.45 14.04
N GLY A 36 4.38 -6.64 13.51
CA GLY A 36 5.15 -5.67 14.29
C GLY A 36 4.28 -4.61 14.95
N ILE A 37 3.41 -3.97 14.17
CA ILE A 37 2.48 -2.95 14.67
C ILE A 37 1.52 -3.56 15.68
N GLY A 38 0.94 -4.72 15.39
CA GLY A 38 0.04 -5.42 16.28
C GLY A 38 0.69 -5.85 17.59
N ALA A 39 1.94 -6.34 17.54
CA ALA A 39 2.69 -6.71 18.72
C ALA A 39 2.99 -5.51 19.62
N LEU A 40 3.40 -4.37 19.06
CA LEU A 40 3.67 -3.15 19.82
C LEU A 40 2.40 -2.61 20.47
N ALA A 41 1.30 -2.52 19.74
CA ALA A 41 0.02 -2.06 20.26
C ALA A 41 -0.52 -3.01 21.36
N GLY A 42 -0.47 -4.31 21.12
CA GLY A 42 -0.86 -5.34 22.06
C GLY A 42 -0.01 -5.34 23.33
N ALA A 43 1.32 -5.17 23.18
CA ALA A 43 2.22 -5.06 24.31
C ALA A 43 1.91 -3.85 25.19
N ALA A 44 1.65 -2.69 24.59
CA ALA A 44 1.30 -1.46 25.30
C ALA A 44 0.01 -1.62 26.11
N ILE A 45 -1.06 -2.13 25.48
CA ILE A 45 -2.34 -2.39 26.15
C ILE A 45 -2.17 -3.45 27.25
N GLY A 46 -1.46 -4.53 26.97
CA GLY A 46 -1.23 -5.61 27.92
C GLY A 46 -0.42 -5.16 29.13
N ALA A 47 0.58 -4.27 28.93
CA ALA A 47 1.37 -3.69 30.01
C ALA A 47 0.53 -2.88 31.00
N LEU A 48 -0.46 -2.13 30.49
CA LEU A 48 -1.37 -1.32 31.32
C LEU A 48 -2.29 -2.18 32.21
N THR A 49 -2.60 -3.40 31.77
CA THR A 49 -3.55 -4.29 32.48
C THR A 49 -2.86 -5.22 33.46
N ASN A 50 -1.72 -5.79 33.14
CA ASN A 50 -1.05 -6.83 33.94
C ASN A 50 0.49 -6.76 33.93
N GLY A 51 1.05 -5.56 33.76
CA GLY A 51 2.48 -5.31 33.79
C GLY A 51 3.24 -6.09 32.72
N SER A 52 4.45 -6.59 33.07
CA SER A 52 5.31 -7.29 32.12
C SER A 52 4.72 -8.59 31.55
N ARG A 53 3.92 -9.32 32.34
CA ARG A 53 3.25 -10.54 31.86
C ARG A 53 2.14 -10.20 30.86
N GLY A 54 1.39 -9.11 31.13
CA GLY A 54 0.37 -8.61 30.21
C GLY A 54 0.98 -8.10 28.91
N ALA A 55 2.15 -7.44 28.98
CA ALA A 55 2.86 -6.97 27.80
C ALA A 55 3.26 -8.14 26.87
N ILE A 56 3.77 -9.24 27.42
CA ILE A 56 4.17 -10.41 26.62
C ILE A 56 2.96 -11.08 25.98
N ALA A 57 1.88 -11.29 26.77
CA ALA A 57 0.66 -11.89 26.24
C ALA A 57 -0.01 -11.00 25.20
N GLY A 58 -0.06 -9.70 25.45
CA GLY A 58 -0.60 -8.72 24.52
C GLY A 58 0.19 -8.62 23.23
N ALA A 59 1.53 -8.66 23.30
CA ALA A 59 2.37 -8.70 22.11
C ALA A 59 2.12 -9.94 21.24
N ALA A 60 1.97 -11.11 21.87
CA ALA A 60 1.72 -12.35 21.14
C ALA A 60 0.36 -12.34 20.44
N ILE A 61 -0.70 -11.91 21.11
CA ILE A 61 -2.06 -11.84 20.56
C ILE A 61 -2.13 -10.74 19.48
N GLY A 62 -1.61 -9.55 19.78
CA GLY A 62 -1.61 -8.42 18.87
C GLY A 62 -0.75 -8.69 17.64
N GLY A 63 0.39 -9.35 17.79
CA GLY A 63 1.26 -9.76 16.70
C GLY A 63 0.59 -10.77 15.78
N ALA A 64 -0.08 -11.79 16.32
CA ALA A 64 -0.81 -12.77 15.52
C ALA A 64 -1.99 -12.15 14.76
N ALA A 65 -2.79 -11.30 15.43
CA ALA A 65 -3.90 -10.59 14.80
C ALA A 65 -3.41 -9.62 13.72
N GLY A 66 -2.34 -8.87 14.01
CA GLY A 66 -1.72 -7.95 13.07
C GLY A 66 -1.10 -8.65 11.87
N ALA A 67 -0.45 -9.80 12.05
CA ALA A 67 0.06 -10.63 10.96
C ALA A 67 -1.06 -11.07 10.02
N GLY A 68 -2.16 -11.59 10.58
CA GLY A 68 -3.33 -12.01 9.81
C GLY A 68 -3.94 -10.86 9.02
N GLY A 69 -4.14 -9.71 9.66
CA GLY A 69 -4.65 -8.50 9.01
C GLY A 69 -3.73 -8.00 7.91
N GLY A 70 -2.42 -7.94 8.17
CA GLY A 70 -1.42 -7.52 7.20
C GLY A 70 -1.34 -8.46 6.00
N TYR A 71 -1.45 -9.77 6.22
CA TYR A 71 -1.49 -10.75 5.15
C TYR A 71 -2.70 -10.55 4.23
N LEU A 72 -3.90 -10.48 4.83
CA LEU A 72 -5.14 -10.32 4.07
C LEU A 72 -5.15 -9.02 3.28
N TRP A 73 -4.71 -7.92 3.90
CA TRP A 73 -4.56 -6.63 3.24
C TRP A 73 -3.62 -6.71 2.03
N SER A 74 -2.41 -7.25 2.24
CA SER A 74 -1.40 -7.34 1.20
C SER A 74 -1.83 -8.23 0.05
N LYS A 75 -2.46 -9.37 0.35
CA LYS A 75 -3.03 -10.27 -0.66
C LYS A 75 -4.09 -9.57 -1.51
N LYS A 76 -5.01 -8.87 -0.87
CA LYS A 76 -6.08 -8.12 -1.56
C LYS A 76 -5.52 -7.01 -2.46
N MET A 77 -4.50 -6.31 -1.99
CA MET A 77 -3.80 -5.28 -2.76
C MET A 77 -3.11 -5.88 -4.00
N GLN A 78 -2.46 -7.03 -3.89
CA GLN A 78 -1.84 -7.71 -5.01
C GLN A 78 -2.87 -8.22 -6.04
N GLU A 79 -3.99 -8.79 -5.58
CA GLU A 79 -5.08 -9.21 -6.45
C GLU A 79 -5.63 -8.01 -7.24
N GLN A 80 -5.82 -6.87 -6.58
CA GLN A 80 -6.28 -5.63 -7.21
C GLN A 80 -5.25 -5.10 -8.24
N LYS A 81 -3.97 -5.08 -7.88
CA LYS A 81 -2.87 -4.70 -8.78
C LYS A 81 -2.86 -5.58 -10.04
N GLN A 82 -2.89 -6.91 -9.88
CA GLN A 82 -2.91 -7.84 -11.00
C GLN A 82 -4.16 -7.69 -11.89
N ALA A 83 -5.33 -7.43 -11.29
CA ALA A 83 -6.54 -7.17 -12.04
C ALA A 83 -6.39 -5.89 -12.89
N MET A 84 -5.80 -4.84 -12.34
CA MET A 84 -5.54 -3.60 -13.07
C MET A 84 -4.46 -3.76 -14.14
N GLU A 85 -3.36 -4.49 -13.86
CA GLU A 85 -2.34 -4.79 -14.85
C GLU A 85 -2.91 -5.55 -16.06
N LYS A 86 -3.81 -6.50 -15.82
CA LYS A 86 -4.52 -7.21 -16.90
C LYS A 86 -5.45 -6.29 -17.68
N ALA A 87 -6.18 -5.41 -16.98
CA ALA A 87 -7.11 -4.48 -17.59
C ALA A 87 -6.40 -3.42 -18.45
N THR A 88 -5.19 -3.06 -18.07
CA THR A 88 -4.37 -2.03 -18.75
C THR A 88 -3.35 -2.61 -19.71
N ALA A 89 -3.30 -3.94 -19.88
CA ALA A 89 -2.34 -4.59 -20.76
C ALA A 89 -2.46 -4.07 -22.20
N GLY A 90 -1.34 -3.65 -22.78
CA GLY A 90 -1.27 -3.10 -24.13
C GLY A 90 -1.76 -1.65 -24.28
N THR A 91 -2.18 -0.99 -23.21
CA THR A 91 -2.67 0.41 -23.27
C THR A 91 -1.58 1.44 -22.99
N GLY A 92 -0.39 1.04 -22.55
CA GLY A 92 0.66 1.97 -22.11
C GLY A 92 0.47 2.52 -20.69
N ILE A 93 -0.61 2.17 -19.99
CA ILE A 93 -0.86 2.57 -18.60
C ILE A 93 0.03 1.75 -17.68
N ALA A 94 0.82 2.43 -16.86
CA ALA A 94 1.66 1.77 -15.86
C ALA A 94 0.91 1.65 -14.52
N VAL A 95 0.85 0.42 -13.99
CA VAL A 95 0.30 0.12 -12.66
C VAL A 95 1.46 -0.16 -11.72
N SER A 96 1.52 0.55 -10.61
CA SER A 96 2.57 0.39 -9.61
C SER A 96 1.98 0.49 -8.20
N GLN A 97 2.70 -0.04 -7.23
CA GLN A 97 2.41 0.15 -5.82
C GLN A 97 3.40 1.15 -5.24
N THR A 98 2.91 2.11 -4.48
CA THR A 98 3.74 3.10 -3.80
C THR A 98 4.28 2.55 -2.48
N ALA A 99 5.29 3.22 -1.90
CA ALA A 99 5.84 2.85 -0.60
C ALA A 99 4.80 2.88 0.53
N ASP A 100 3.75 3.70 0.37
CA ASP A 100 2.63 3.82 1.32
C ASP A 100 1.55 2.75 1.07
N ASN A 101 1.86 1.71 0.29
CA ASN A 101 0.92 0.65 -0.09
C ASN A 101 -0.33 1.13 -0.83
N GLN A 102 -0.23 2.22 -1.60
CA GLN A 102 -1.30 2.69 -2.47
C GLN A 102 -1.10 2.16 -3.89
N LEU A 103 -2.19 1.91 -4.60
CA LEU A 103 -2.15 1.55 -6.02
C LEU A 103 -2.11 2.83 -6.85
N LYS A 104 -1.04 3.00 -7.63
CA LYS A 104 -0.84 4.13 -8.54
C LYS A 104 -1.00 3.69 -9.98
N LEU A 105 -1.88 4.35 -10.71
CA LEU A 105 -2.02 4.24 -12.15
C LEU A 105 -1.44 5.50 -12.80
N ALA A 106 -0.38 5.33 -13.57
CA ALA A 106 0.19 6.40 -14.39
C ALA A 106 -0.36 6.27 -15.81
N ILE A 107 -1.18 7.21 -16.21
CA ILE A 107 -1.95 7.17 -17.45
C ILE A 107 -1.36 8.20 -18.41
N PRO A 108 -0.76 7.77 -19.54
CA PRO A 108 -0.27 8.69 -20.56
C PRO A 108 -1.40 9.51 -21.19
N SER A 109 -1.10 10.77 -21.53
CA SER A 109 -2.09 11.68 -22.09
C SER A 109 -2.63 11.23 -23.46
N ASP A 110 -1.78 10.63 -24.29
CA ASP A 110 -2.12 10.12 -25.62
C ASP A 110 -3.13 8.95 -25.60
N VAL A 111 -3.16 8.21 -24.49
CA VAL A 111 -4.15 7.14 -24.26
C VAL A 111 -5.50 7.71 -23.83
N SER A 112 -5.49 8.80 -23.06
CA SER A 112 -6.66 9.32 -22.34
C SER A 112 -7.41 10.40 -23.11
N PHE A 113 -6.69 11.30 -23.78
CA PHE A 113 -7.24 12.51 -24.38
C PHE A 113 -6.71 12.75 -25.79
N ASP A 114 -7.49 13.48 -26.58
CA ASP A 114 -7.01 14.08 -27.82
C ASP A 114 -6.31 15.42 -27.50
N VAL A 115 -5.40 15.85 -28.37
CA VAL A 115 -4.66 17.10 -28.20
C VAL A 115 -5.64 18.27 -28.04
N GLY A 116 -5.43 19.07 -26.98
CA GLY A 116 -6.26 20.24 -26.68
C GLY A 116 -7.68 19.91 -26.23
N ARG A 117 -7.95 18.68 -25.76
CA ARG A 117 -9.26 18.26 -25.27
C ARG A 117 -9.18 17.64 -23.88
N SER A 118 -10.23 17.86 -23.09
CA SER A 118 -10.47 17.19 -21.81
C SER A 118 -11.45 16.01 -21.90
N ALA A 119 -12.02 15.77 -23.08
CA ALA A 119 -12.94 14.64 -23.28
C ALA A 119 -12.18 13.32 -23.33
N ILE A 120 -12.60 12.37 -22.50
CA ILE A 120 -12.01 11.03 -22.39
C ILE A 120 -12.26 10.23 -23.67
N LYS A 121 -11.21 9.61 -24.20
CA LYS A 121 -11.31 8.71 -25.36
C LYS A 121 -12.15 7.48 -25.02
N SER A 122 -12.92 6.97 -25.97
CA SER A 122 -13.80 5.81 -25.78
C SER A 122 -13.06 4.52 -25.43
N ASN A 123 -11.86 4.31 -25.96
CA ASN A 123 -11.01 3.17 -25.61
C ASN A 123 -10.55 3.23 -24.16
N PHE A 124 -10.27 4.41 -23.63
CA PHE A 124 -9.89 4.59 -22.23
C PHE A 124 -11.10 4.49 -21.29
N ALA A 125 -12.29 4.85 -21.72
CA ALA A 125 -13.53 4.70 -20.94
C ALA A 125 -13.75 3.24 -20.48
N ALA A 126 -13.38 2.25 -21.29
CA ALA A 126 -13.46 0.84 -20.91
C ALA A 126 -12.55 0.49 -19.70
N VAL A 127 -11.34 1.02 -19.68
CA VAL A 127 -10.39 0.85 -18.56
C VAL A 127 -10.93 1.51 -17.29
N LEU A 128 -11.49 2.72 -17.41
CA LEU A 128 -12.10 3.43 -16.28
C LEU A 128 -13.31 2.68 -15.71
N ASN A 129 -14.15 2.10 -16.57
CA ASN A 129 -15.29 1.28 -16.12
C ASN A 129 -14.81 0.04 -15.32
N GLN A 130 -13.74 -0.59 -15.77
CA GLN A 130 -13.17 -1.75 -15.07
C GLN A 130 -12.53 -1.33 -13.73
N PHE A 131 -11.89 -0.18 -13.69
CA PHE A 131 -11.39 0.41 -12.46
C PHE A 131 -12.52 0.73 -11.49
N ALA A 132 -13.60 1.37 -11.96
CA ALA A 132 -14.78 1.65 -11.15
C ALA A 132 -15.42 0.37 -10.59
N ALA A 133 -15.50 -0.71 -11.38
CA ALA A 133 -15.98 -2.00 -10.91
C ALA A 133 -15.09 -2.59 -9.80
N SER A 134 -13.77 -2.42 -9.90
CA SER A 134 -12.82 -2.82 -8.86
C SER A 134 -13.03 -2.04 -7.55
N LEU A 135 -13.34 -0.75 -7.64
CA LEU A 135 -13.62 0.10 -6.48
C LEU A 135 -14.91 -0.32 -5.76
N ASN A 136 -15.95 -0.66 -6.50
CA ASN A 136 -17.20 -1.16 -5.92
C ASN A 136 -17.02 -2.44 -5.10
N GLN A 137 -16.00 -3.26 -5.42
CA GLN A 137 -15.64 -4.45 -4.64
C GLN A 137 -14.81 -4.13 -3.39
N ASN A 138 -14.33 -2.89 -3.27
CA ASN A 138 -13.47 -2.43 -2.17
C ASN A 138 -14.03 -1.15 -1.54
N PRO A 139 -15.18 -1.24 -0.84
CA PRO A 139 -15.79 -0.07 -0.20
C PRO A 139 -14.84 0.51 0.86
N GLY A 140 -14.73 1.82 0.90
CA GLY A 140 -13.81 2.54 1.78
C GLY A 140 -12.45 2.87 1.15
N THR A 141 -12.24 2.59 -0.15
CA THR A 141 -11.06 3.05 -0.87
C THR A 141 -11.14 4.55 -1.12
N ASN A 142 -10.11 5.29 -0.71
CA ASN A 142 -9.95 6.70 -1.07
C ASN A 142 -9.25 6.79 -2.43
N ILE A 143 -9.75 7.67 -3.30
CA ILE A 143 -9.19 7.90 -4.62
C ILE A 143 -8.74 9.35 -4.72
N THR A 144 -7.52 9.54 -5.22
CA THR A 144 -7.01 10.84 -5.60
C THR A 144 -6.75 10.82 -7.11
N ILE A 145 -7.37 11.75 -7.83
CA ILE A 145 -7.15 11.93 -9.27
C ILE A 145 -6.37 13.21 -9.45
N ILE A 146 -5.25 13.13 -10.17
CA ILE A 146 -4.39 14.27 -10.45
C ILE A 146 -4.25 14.36 -11.97
N GLY A 147 -4.72 15.47 -12.54
CA GLY A 147 -4.57 15.81 -13.95
C GLY A 147 -3.34 16.67 -14.17
N TYR A 148 -2.67 16.43 -15.28
CA TYR A 148 -1.53 17.22 -15.74
C TYR A 148 -1.73 17.61 -17.20
N THR A 149 -1.29 18.81 -17.56
CA THR A 149 -1.04 19.20 -18.94
C THR A 149 0.47 19.19 -19.20
N ASP A 150 0.88 19.17 -20.46
CA ASP A 150 2.28 19.35 -20.83
C ASP A 150 2.70 20.84 -20.74
N SER A 151 3.95 21.12 -21.02
CA SER A 151 4.51 22.48 -21.02
C SER A 151 4.24 23.26 -22.33
N THR A 152 3.44 22.69 -23.23
CA THR A 152 3.14 23.29 -24.54
C THR A 152 1.91 24.17 -24.43
N GLY A 153 2.02 25.44 -24.85
CA GLY A 153 0.93 26.40 -24.76
C GLY A 153 1.07 27.37 -23.58
N SER A 154 0.00 28.06 -23.26
CA SER A 154 -0.06 29.03 -22.15
C SER A 154 -0.85 28.50 -20.97
N ASP A 155 -0.61 29.05 -19.78
CA ASP A 155 -1.38 28.72 -18.57
C ASP A 155 -2.88 28.94 -18.76
N ALA A 156 -3.27 29.95 -19.55
CA ALA A 156 -4.67 30.21 -19.87
C ALA A 156 -5.37 29.06 -20.63
N ILE A 157 -4.62 28.27 -21.36
CA ILE A 157 -5.10 27.08 -22.08
C ILE A 157 -4.96 25.84 -21.19
N ASN A 158 -3.81 25.70 -20.53
CA ASN A 158 -3.46 24.48 -19.81
C ASN A 158 -4.20 24.31 -18.47
N ASN A 159 -4.42 25.41 -17.72
CA ASN A 159 -5.11 25.33 -16.44
C ASN A 159 -6.55 24.76 -16.56
N PRO A 160 -7.40 25.21 -17.51
CA PRO A 160 -8.73 24.60 -17.68
C PRO A 160 -8.73 23.15 -18.17
N LEU A 161 -7.65 22.70 -18.82
CA LEU A 161 -7.52 21.32 -19.31
C LEU A 161 -7.08 20.35 -18.22
N SER A 162 -6.45 20.84 -17.16
CA SER A 162 -5.90 20.01 -16.05
C SER A 162 -6.91 19.72 -14.93
N VAL A 163 -8.13 20.28 -15.00
CA VAL A 163 -9.18 20.18 -13.96
C VAL A 163 -10.23 19.14 -14.28
#